data_27644b8f45bacbfb432b49293b7a04e7
#
_entry.id   27644b8f45bacbfb432b49293b7a04e7
#
_cell.length_a   1.000
_cell.length_b   1.000
_cell.length_c   1.000
_cell.angle_alpha   90.00
_cell.angle_beta   90.00
_cell.angle_gamma   90.00
#
_symmetry.space_group_name_H-M   'P 1'
#
loop_
_entity.id
_entity.type
_entity.pdbx_description
1 polymer ?
#
loop_
_entity_poly.entity_id
_entity_poly.type
_entity_poly.pdbx_seq_one_letter_code
_entity_poly.pdbx_strand_id
1 'polypeptide(L)'
;NSPGEQEDKCYTLMRGLVEIHNDSFVDDTNESLGNIEWRKVDLYYSNKMGDKLVKKVESVAYSKNTSLERIIVEQLIKGPGDSTMNSTLPSDLKLLSISVSDGICYVNLSSSFLTEMVNVTSEIPVYSIVNSLCSLGNISGVKIMINGDSAKSYRESISLENVLKFNSEVISS
;
A
#
# COMPACT_ATOMS: atom_id res chain seq x y z
N ASN A 1 9.82 -1.00 -39.21
CA ASN A 1 9.58 -1.32 -38.87
C ASN A 1 9.71 -0.96 -38.66
N SER A 2 9.81 -1.20 -39.16
CA SER A 2 9.33 -1.50 -38.85
C SER A 2 9.52 -0.99 -38.34
N PRO A 3 9.49 -1.61 -38.39
CA PRO A 3 9.20 -1.51 -37.80
C PRO A 3 9.40 -0.99 -37.18
N GLY A 4 9.69 -1.07 -37.88
CA GLY A 4 9.18 -1.30 -37.21
C GLY A 4 9.65 -0.59 -36.55
N GLU A 5 9.43 -1.04 -36.26
CA GLU A 5 9.50 -1.17 -35.81
C GLU A 5 9.70 -0.23 -35.20
N GLN A 6 9.73 -0.40 -35.50
CA GLN A 6 9.68 -0.24 -34.96
C GLN A 6 9.52 0.44 -34.25
N GLU A 7 9.46 0.17 -34.27
CA GLU A 7 9.08 0.07 -33.70
C GLU A 7 9.16 0.63 -32.96
N ASP A 8 9.48 0.85 -33.72
CA ASP A 8 9.26 0.67 -33.05
C ASP A 8 9.59 1.63 -32.40
N LYS A 9 9.47 1.36 -32.45
CA LYS A 9 9.36 1.37 -31.95
C LYS A 9 9.21 2.31 -31.17
N CYS A 10 9.68 2.69 -31.93
CA CYS A 10 9.07 2.64 -31.21
C CYS A 10 9.16 3.38 -30.74
N TYR A 11 8.87 2.88 -30.51
CA TYR A 11 8.56 2.49 -30.06
C TYR A 11 8.78 3.13 -29.54
N THR A 12 9.02 3.38 -30.07
CA THR A 12 8.72 2.96 -29.48
C THR A 12 8.92 3.80 -28.83
N LEU A 13 8.95 3.76 -28.91
CA LEU A 13 8.51 3.64 -28.31
C LEU A 13 8.51 4.18 -27.86
N MET A 14 8.46 4.14 -28.14
CA MET A 14 7.85 3.76 -27.72
C MET A 14 7.94 3.82 -27.47
N ARG A 15 7.73 3.65 -27.38
CA ARG A 15 7.37 2.89 -27.29
C ARG A 15 7.37 2.92 -26.98
N GLY A 16 7.89 3.19 -27.79
CA GLY A 16 7.35 2.60 -27.55
C GLY A 16 7.40 2.72 -27.34
N LEU A 17 7.17 2.61 -27.49
CA LEU A 17 6.65 2.09 -27.41
C LEU A 17 6.68 1.89 -27.57
N VAL A 18 6.45 1.88 -28.13
CA VAL A 18 5.92 1.01 -28.23
C VAL A 18 5.96 0.75 -28.49
N GLU A 19 5.74 0.30 -28.90
CA GLU A 19 5.33 -0.56 -29.11
C GLU A 19 5.35 -0.89 -29.25
N ILE A 20 5.32 -0.94 -30.01
CA ILE A 20 4.85 -1.70 -30.11
C ILE A 20 4.99 -2.01 -30.30
N HIS A 21 4.86 -2.53 -30.61
CA HIS A 21 4.53 -3.45 -30.72
C HIS A 21 4.30 -3.99 -30.77
N ASN A 22 4.13 -4.53 -31.16
CA ASN A 22 3.46 -5.51 -31.07
C ASN A 22 3.31 -6.25 -31.02
N ASP A 23 3.23 -6.78 -31.46
CA ASP A 23 2.73 -7.74 -31.25
C ASP A 23 2.93 -8.47 -30.95
N SER A 24 3.00 -8.84 -31.03
CA SER A 24 3.07 -9.62 -30.60
C SER A 24 3.73 -9.78 -30.12
N PHE A 25 4.32 -9.79 -29.96
CA PHE A 25 4.64 -10.16 -29.25
C PHE A 25 4.57 -10.41 -28.70
N VAL A 26 4.43 -10.76 -28.81
CA VAL A 26 4.31 -11.33 -28.14
C VAL A 26 4.45 -11.51 -27.26
N ASP A 27 4.55 -11.62 -26.86
CA ASP A 27 4.78 -12.06 -25.92
C ASP A 27 4.93 -11.85 -24.72
N ASP A 28 5.28 -11.73 -24.16
CA ASP A 28 5.32 -12.00 -22.71
C ASP A 28 5.31 -10.72 -21.92
N THR A 29 6.07 -9.75 -22.23
CA THR A 29 6.00 -8.45 -21.61
C THR A 29 4.70 -7.76 -21.92
N ASN A 30 4.16 -8.01 -23.07
CA ASN A 30 2.85 -7.48 -23.41
C ASN A 30 1.77 -8.11 -22.55
N GLU A 31 1.97 -9.35 -22.15
CA GLU A 31 1.04 -9.99 -21.22
C GLU A 31 1.02 -9.32 -19.88
N SER A 32 2.19 -8.90 -19.39
CA SER A 32 2.24 -8.16 -18.14
C SER A 32 1.44 -6.88 -18.19
N LEU A 33 1.57 -6.15 -19.30
CA LEU A 33 0.84 -4.91 -19.48
C LEU A 33 -0.67 -5.16 -19.56
N GLY A 34 -1.08 -6.28 -20.17
CA GLY A 34 -2.47 -6.61 -20.27
C GLY A 34 -3.12 -6.99 -18.95
N ASN A 35 -2.30 -7.26 -17.91
CA ASN A 35 -2.81 -7.65 -16.61
C ASN A 35 -2.82 -6.52 -15.60
N ILE A 36 -2.51 -5.31 -16.02
CA ILE A 36 -2.51 -4.15 -15.12
C ILE A 36 -3.92 -3.60 -15.05
N GLU A 37 -4.39 -3.42 -13.83
CA GLU A 37 -5.71 -2.85 -13.57
C GLU A 37 -5.55 -1.65 -12.66
N TRP A 38 -6.49 -0.72 -12.75
CA TRP A 38 -6.51 0.46 -11.90
C TRP A 38 -7.67 0.35 -10.93
N ARG A 39 -7.42 0.72 -9.68
CA ARG A 39 -8.47 0.71 -8.67
C ARG A 39 -8.30 1.89 -7.74
N LYS A 40 -9.42 2.50 -7.36
CA LYS A 40 -9.41 3.55 -6.36
C LYS A 40 -9.39 2.91 -4.98
N VAL A 41 -8.51 3.39 -4.13
CA VAL A 41 -8.38 2.89 -2.77
C VAL A 41 -8.39 4.06 -1.81
N ASP A 42 -8.82 3.79 -0.59
CA ASP A 42 -8.81 4.78 0.49
C ASP A 42 -7.53 4.58 1.30
N LEU A 43 -6.72 5.63 1.34
CA LEU A 43 -5.50 5.63 2.13
C LEU A 43 -5.67 6.61 3.27
N TYR A 44 -5.26 6.20 4.47
CA TYR A 44 -5.43 7.04 5.66
C TYR A 44 -4.07 7.55 6.10
N TYR A 45 -3.87 8.85 5.95
CA TYR A 45 -2.66 9.55 6.37
C TYR A 45 -2.96 10.39 7.59
N SER A 46 -1.95 11.06 8.13
CA SER A 46 -2.12 11.88 9.32
C SER A 46 -2.55 13.29 8.96
N ASN A 47 -3.42 13.89 9.76
CA ASN A 47 -3.65 15.32 9.65
C ASN A 47 -2.39 16.06 10.10
N LYS A 48 -2.37 17.38 9.93
CA LYS A 48 -1.17 18.17 10.24
C LYS A 48 -0.87 18.17 11.74
N MET A 49 -1.88 18.01 12.57
CA MET A 49 -1.70 17.97 14.02
C MET A 49 -1.18 16.63 14.52
N GLY A 50 -1.27 15.58 13.71
CA GLY A 50 -0.75 14.28 14.08
C GLY A 50 -1.62 13.49 15.06
N ASP A 51 -2.88 13.87 15.22
CA ASP A 51 -3.77 13.23 16.18
C ASP A 51 -4.99 12.55 15.56
N LYS A 52 -5.20 12.72 14.26
CA LYS A 52 -6.30 12.07 13.56
C LYS A 52 -5.87 11.63 12.18
N LEU A 53 -6.57 10.64 11.64
CA LEU A 53 -6.36 10.18 10.27
C LEU A 53 -7.28 10.95 9.33
N VAL A 54 -6.79 11.20 8.12
CA VAL A 54 -7.59 11.79 7.05
C VAL A 54 -7.52 10.86 5.85
N LYS A 55 -8.66 10.71 5.19
CA LYS A 55 -8.78 9.82 4.04
C LYS A 55 -8.31 10.52 2.77
N LYS A 56 -7.49 9.82 2.01
CA LYS A 56 -7.07 10.27 0.68
C LYS A 56 -7.39 9.15 -0.31
N VAL A 57 -8.21 9.46 -1.30
CA VAL A 57 -8.57 8.50 -2.33
C VAL A 57 -7.54 8.58 -3.43
N GLU A 58 -6.92 7.44 -3.76
CA GLU A 58 -5.93 7.39 -4.83
C GLU A 58 -6.24 6.24 -5.78
N SER A 59 -5.90 6.46 -7.05
CA SER A 59 -5.95 5.39 -8.03
C SER A 59 -4.61 4.72 -8.07
N VAL A 60 -4.60 3.41 -7.89
CA VAL A 60 -3.36 2.63 -7.91
C VAL A 60 -3.44 1.59 -9.01
N ALA A 61 -2.28 1.32 -9.63
CA ALA A 61 -2.17 0.30 -10.65
C ALA A 61 -1.68 -0.98 -9.98
N TYR A 62 -2.30 -2.10 -10.31
CA TYR A 62 -1.87 -3.37 -9.75
C TYR A 62 -2.00 -4.48 -10.81
N SER A 63 -1.30 -5.58 -10.60
CA SER A 63 -1.32 -6.69 -11.52
C SER A 63 -1.60 -7.98 -10.75
N LYS A 64 -1.79 -9.07 -11.49
CA LYS A 64 -2.02 -10.37 -10.86
C LYS A 64 -0.85 -10.81 -10.00
N ASN A 65 0.35 -10.30 -10.29
CA ASN A 65 1.56 -10.71 -9.58
C ASN A 65 1.82 -9.91 -8.32
N THR A 66 1.04 -8.86 -8.08
CA THR A 66 1.23 -8.01 -6.90
C THR A 66 -0.14 -7.79 -6.27
N SER A 67 -0.26 -8.10 -4.99
CA SER A 67 -1.53 -7.95 -4.31
C SER A 67 -1.83 -6.46 -4.07
N LEU A 68 -3.11 -6.15 -4.05
CA LEU A 68 -3.55 -4.78 -3.77
C LEU A 68 -3.20 -4.39 -2.34
N GLU A 69 -3.25 -5.34 -1.42
CA GLU A 69 -2.88 -5.10 -0.02
C GLU A 69 -1.43 -4.63 0.10
N ARG A 70 -0.54 -5.27 -0.66
CA ARG A 70 0.88 -4.89 -0.64
C ARG A 70 1.05 -3.47 -1.16
N ILE A 71 0.36 -3.14 -2.25
CA ILE A 71 0.46 -1.81 -2.84
C ILE A 71 -0.01 -0.75 -1.86
N ILE A 72 -1.09 -1.02 -1.13
CA ILE A 72 -1.61 -0.07 -0.14
C ILE A 72 -0.58 0.19 0.94
N VAL A 73 0.00 -0.86 1.52
CA VAL A 73 0.98 -0.68 2.60
C VAL A 73 2.22 0.04 2.08
N GLU A 74 2.70 -0.32 0.89
CA GLU A 74 3.88 0.33 0.33
C GLU A 74 3.61 1.79 0.02
N GLN A 75 2.40 2.13 -0.40
CA GLN A 75 2.05 3.52 -0.65
C GLN A 75 1.98 4.32 0.66
N LEU A 76 1.50 3.70 1.73
CA LEU A 76 1.49 4.34 3.05
C LEU A 76 2.92 4.62 3.53
N ILE A 77 3.83 3.68 3.29
CA ILE A 77 5.24 3.88 3.65
C ILE A 77 5.84 5.04 2.85
N LYS A 78 5.47 5.12 1.58
CA LYS A 78 5.98 6.17 0.71
C LYS A 78 5.52 7.56 1.16
N GLY A 79 4.31 7.65 1.71
CA GLY A 79 3.77 8.90 2.20
C GLY A 79 2.76 9.52 1.26
N PRO A 80 2.09 10.59 1.73
CA PRO A 80 0.97 11.17 0.98
C PRO A 80 1.37 11.98 -0.25
N GLY A 81 2.60 12.50 -0.31
CA GLY A 81 2.98 13.38 -1.39
C GLY A 81 2.18 14.67 -1.44
N ASP A 82 1.60 15.06 -0.33
CA ASP A 82 0.64 16.16 -0.23
C ASP A 82 0.98 16.94 1.03
N SER A 83 1.17 18.24 0.90
CA SER A 83 1.61 19.07 2.02
C SER A 83 0.55 19.29 3.08
N THR A 84 -0.71 18.90 2.80
CA THR A 84 -1.79 19.04 3.78
C THR A 84 -1.87 17.86 4.74
N MET A 85 -1.07 16.81 4.51
CA MET A 85 -1.08 15.61 5.34
C MET A 85 0.34 15.22 5.70
N ASN A 86 0.47 14.46 6.79
CA ASN A 86 1.77 13.93 7.21
C ASN A 86 1.80 12.42 7.00
N SER A 87 3.03 11.91 6.80
CA SER A 87 3.25 10.46 6.75
C SER A 87 2.90 9.83 8.08
N THR A 88 2.45 8.58 8.02
CA THR A 88 2.05 7.84 9.21
C THR A 88 3.04 6.77 9.61
N LEU A 89 4.00 6.43 8.72
CA LEU A 89 4.92 5.33 8.93
C LEU A 89 6.35 5.80 8.73
N PRO A 90 7.32 5.15 9.40
CA PRO A 90 8.73 5.48 9.17
C PRO A 90 9.11 5.23 7.72
N SER A 91 9.95 6.09 7.16
CA SER A 91 10.34 5.97 5.75
C SER A 91 11.23 4.77 5.48
N ASP A 92 11.89 4.24 6.51
CA ASP A 92 12.74 3.07 6.38
C ASP A 92 12.02 1.76 6.69
N LEU A 93 10.71 1.84 6.92
CA LEU A 93 9.90 0.64 7.20
C LEU A 93 9.87 -0.27 5.99
N LYS A 94 10.00 -1.57 6.23
CA LYS A 94 9.92 -2.56 5.18
C LYS A 94 8.77 -3.51 5.41
N LEU A 95 8.01 -3.76 4.35
CA LEU A 95 6.96 -4.77 4.37
C LEU A 95 7.62 -6.10 4.01
N LEU A 96 7.70 -7.00 4.98
CA LEU A 96 8.40 -8.27 4.79
C LEU A 96 7.51 -9.28 4.10
N SER A 97 6.23 -9.33 4.45
CA SER A 97 5.26 -10.18 3.78
C SER A 97 3.86 -9.71 4.12
N ILE A 98 2.91 -10.11 3.29
CA ILE A 98 1.51 -9.76 3.51
C ILE A 98 0.66 -10.85 2.86
N SER A 99 -0.40 -11.26 3.57
CA SER A 99 -1.32 -12.27 3.05
C SER A 99 -2.69 -12.06 3.65
N VAL A 100 -3.71 -12.60 2.99
CA VAL A 100 -5.09 -12.52 3.46
C VAL A 100 -5.63 -13.92 3.56
N SER A 101 -6.23 -14.23 4.70
CA SER A 101 -6.86 -15.52 4.94
C SER A 101 -8.12 -15.31 5.76
N ASP A 102 -9.25 -15.79 5.26
CA ASP A 102 -10.55 -15.69 5.95
C ASP A 102 -10.90 -14.25 6.34
N GLY A 103 -10.59 -13.31 5.45
CA GLY A 103 -10.90 -11.91 5.68
C GLY A 103 -9.93 -11.17 6.58
N ILE A 104 -8.90 -11.84 7.08
CA ILE A 104 -7.91 -11.22 7.93
C ILE A 104 -6.62 -11.01 7.13
N CYS A 105 -6.12 -9.79 7.17
CA CYS A 105 -4.88 -9.45 6.49
C CYS A 105 -3.73 -9.53 7.49
N TYR A 106 -2.76 -10.39 7.19
CA TYR A 106 -1.59 -10.58 8.03
C TYR A 106 -0.45 -9.77 7.45
N VAL A 107 -0.04 -8.72 8.18
CA VAL A 107 0.97 -7.76 7.73
C VAL A 107 2.22 -7.98 8.55
N ASN A 108 3.30 -8.38 7.90
CA ASN A 108 4.57 -8.64 8.56
C ASN A 108 5.53 -7.51 8.22
N LEU A 109 5.92 -6.75 9.24
CA LEU A 109 6.70 -5.53 9.09
C LEU A 109 8.07 -5.67 9.75
N SER A 110 9.01 -4.87 9.28
CA SER A 110 10.32 -4.79 9.95
C SER A 110 10.17 -4.06 11.28
N SER A 111 11.15 -4.23 12.16
CA SER A 111 11.10 -3.63 13.49
C SER A 111 11.11 -2.10 13.47
N SER A 112 11.42 -1.50 12.32
CA SER A 112 11.30 -0.04 12.18
C SER A 112 9.90 0.47 12.49
N PHE A 113 8.88 -0.40 12.38
CA PHE A 113 7.52 0.00 12.71
C PHE A 113 7.40 0.48 14.15
N LEU A 114 8.24 -0.05 15.03
CA LEU A 114 8.20 0.31 16.45
C LEU A 114 9.02 1.57 16.76
N THR A 115 9.67 2.16 15.76
CA THR A 115 10.39 3.42 15.92
C THR A 115 9.41 4.56 16.20
N GLU A 116 9.76 5.39 17.16
CA GLU A 116 8.88 6.48 17.55
C GLU A 116 8.71 7.49 16.43
N MET A 117 7.45 7.82 16.15
CA MET A 117 7.11 8.90 15.22
C MET A 117 6.72 10.11 16.05
N VAL A 118 7.59 11.11 16.05
CA VAL A 118 7.45 12.23 17.00
C VAL A 118 6.28 13.15 16.70
N ASN A 119 5.78 13.15 15.48
CA ASN A 119 4.76 14.09 15.05
C ASN A 119 3.35 13.51 15.05
N VAL A 120 3.17 12.28 15.50
CA VAL A 120 1.86 11.62 15.48
C VAL A 120 1.65 10.85 16.76
N THR A 121 0.36 10.69 17.15
CA THR A 121 0.02 9.87 18.30
C THR A 121 0.19 8.40 17.94
N SER A 122 0.24 7.53 18.97
CA SER A 122 0.51 6.11 18.77
C SER A 122 -0.54 5.42 17.90
N GLU A 123 -1.77 5.92 17.90
CA GLU A 123 -2.85 5.31 17.10
C GLU A 123 -2.66 5.51 15.61
N ILE A 124 -1.96 6.57 15.23
CA ILE A 124 -1.85 6.95 13.82
C ILE A 124 -1.14 5.89 12.97
N PRO A 125 0.06 5.41 13.32
CA PRO A 125 0.70 4.41 12.49
C PRO A 125 -0.09 3.10 12.41
N VAL A 126 -0.65 2.67 13.54
CA VAL A 126 -1.38 1.41 13.60
C VAL A 126 -2.63 1.46 12.75
N TYR A 127 -3.48 2.47 12.97
CA TYR A 127 -4.77 2.52 12.29
C TYR A 127 -4.67 3.09 10.87
N SER A 128 -3.56 3.73 10.53
CA SER A 128 -3.29 4.03 9.12
C SER A 128 -3.30 2.74 8.31
N ILE A 129 -2.61 1.73 8.77
CA ILE A 129 -2.56 0.43 8.10
C ILE A 129 -3.91 -0.27 8.18
N VAL A 130 -4.49 -0.35 9.38
CA VAL A 130 -5.73 -1.09 9.59
C VAL A 130 -6.87 -0.50 8.78
N ASN A 131 -7.07 0.81 8.87
CA ASN A 131 -8.21 1.45 8.20
C ASN A 131 -8.05 1.41 6.68
N SER A 132 -6.83 1.61 6.20
CA SER A 132 -6.60 1.56 4.75
C SER A 132 -6.88 0.18 4.17
N LEU A 133 -6.43 -0.86 4.86
CA LEU A 133 -6.66 -2.23 4.37
C LEU A 133 -8.12 -2.65 4.53
N CYS A 134 -8.75 -2.30 5.63
CA CYS A 134 -10.14 -2.66 5.85
C CYS A 134 -11.08 -1.98 4.87
N SER A 135 -10.64 -0.89 4.23
CA SER A 135 -11.45 -0.21 3.23
C SER A 135 -11.62 -1.01 1.95
N LEU A 136 -10.86 -2.08 1.77
CA LEU A 136 -10.96 -2.89 0.57
C LEU A 136 -12.25 -3.71 0.48
N GLY A 137 -12.95 -3.86 1.57
CA GLY A 137 -14.24 -4.56 1.56
C GLY A 137 -14.14 -6.06 1.78
N ASN A 138 -13.04 -6.68 1.37
CA ASN A 138 -12.84 -8.12 1.59
C ASN A 138 -11.95 -8.39 2.81
N ILE A 139 -11.53 -7.35 3.52
CA ILE A 139 -10.72 -7.46 4.72
C ILE A 139 -11.53 -6.94 5.88
N SER A 140 -11.79 -7.81 6.85
CA SER A 140 -12.56 -7.44 8.04
C SER A 140 -11.66 -7.11 9.23
N GLY A 141 -10.37 -7.45 9.15
CA GLY A 141 -9.45 -7.15 10.23
C GLY A 141 -8.00 -7.31 9.78
N VAL A 142 -7.09 -6.82 10.60
CA VAL A 142 -5.67 -6.82 10.28
C VAL A 142 -4.90 -7.34 11.49
N LYS A 143 -3.96 -8.25 11.26
CA LYS A 143 -3.04 -8.74 12.28
C LYS A 143 -1.65 -8.24 11.91
N ILE A 144 -1.04 -7.50 12.84
CA ILE A 144 0.30 -6.94 12.61
C ILE A 144 1.35 -7.83 13.29
N MET A 145 2.38 -8.16 12.53
CA MET A 145 3.51 -8.95 13.01
C MET A 145 4.79 -8.17 12.79
N ILE A 146 5.78 -8.42 13.61
CA ILE A 146 7.07 -7.77 13.52
C ILE A 146 8.14 -8.83 13.35
N ASN A 147 8.88 -8.77 12.24
CA ASN A 147 9.95 -9.73 11.91
C ASN A 147 9.46 -11.17 11.98
N GLY A 148 8.21 -11.41 11.54
CA GLY A 148 7.63 -12.74 11.49
C GLY A 148 7.02 -13.20 12.80
N ASP A 149 7.15 -12.43 13.87
CA ASP A 149 6.60 -12.81 15.17
C ASP A 149 5.35 -12.00 15.49
N SER A 150 4.44 -12.62 16.22
CA SER A 150 3.26 -11.93 16.68
C SER A 150 3.68 -10.81 17.64
N ALA A 151 3.35 -9.57 17.27
CA ALA A 151 3.68 -8.42 18.09
C ALA A 151 2.73 -8.32 19.27
N LYS A 152 3.23 -7.86 20.41
CA LYS A 152 2.40 -7.72 21.61
C LYS A 152 1.76 -6.36 21.70
N SER A 153 2.52 -5.31 21.44
CA SER A 153 1.95 -3.97 21.53
C SER A 153 2.76 -3.01 20.68
N TYR A 154 2.14 -1.90 20.33
CA TYR A 154 2.81 -0.78 19.69
C TYR A 154 3.14 0.21 20.79
N ARG A 155 4.43 0.24 21.16
CA ARG A 155 4.97 1.18 22.13
C ARG A 155 4.18 1.21 23.44
N GLU A 156 3.67 0.04 23.87
CA GLU A 156 2.93 -0.14 25.11
C GLU A 156 1.61 0.62 25.17
N SER A 157 1.17 1.22 24.06
CA SER A 157 -0.06 1.99 24.02
C SER A 157 -1.21 1.22 23.40
N ILE A 158 -0.93 0.44 22.36
CA ILE A 158 -1.96 -0.24 21.59
C ILE A 158 -1.60 -1.71 21.53
N SER A 159 -2.53 -2.58 21.91
CA SER A 159 -2.31 -4.01 21.85
C SER A 159 -2.33 -4.47 20.38
N LEU A 160 -1.31 -5.24 20.00
CA LEU A 160 -1.23 -5.85 18.69
C LEU A 160 -1.44 -7.35 18.74
N GLU A 161 -1.81 -7.87 19.90
CA GLU A 161 -1.97 -9.32 20.09
C GLU A 161 -3.16 -9.87 19.34
N ASN A 162 -4.18 -9.06 19.18
CA ASN A 162 -5.41 -9.50 18.53
C ASN A 162 -5.56 -8.83 17.18
N VAL A 163 -6.50 -9.36 16.38
CA VAL A 163 -6.86 -8.76 15.11
C VAL A 163 -7.49 -7.39 15.38
N LEU A 164 -7.02 -6.38 14.64
CA LEU A 164 -7.53 -5.03 14.75
C LEU A 164 -8.53 -4.78 13.65
N LYS A 165 -9.54 -3.97 13.96
CA LYS A 165 -10.62 -3.67 13.02
C LYS A 165 -10.66 -2.19 12.73
N PHE A 166 -11.38 -1.82 11.67
CA PHE A 166 -11.56 -0.44 11.27
C PHE A 166 -12.02 0.39 12.48
N ASN A 167 -11.35 1.52 12.68
CA ASN A 167 -11.63 2.40 13.81
C ASN A 167 -11.98 3.78 13.30
N SER A 168 -13.27 4.12 13.33
CA SER A 168 -13.72 5.41 12.82
C SER A 168 -13.44 6.54 13.80
N GLU A 169 -13.14 6.24 15.05
CA GLU A 169 -12.94 7.27 16.07
C GLU A 169 -11.64 8.03 15.88
N VAL A 170 -10.67 7.43 15.16
CA VAL A 170 -9.39 8.10 14.91
C VAL A 170 -9.40 8.90 13.61
N ILE A 171 -10.52 8.92 12.91
CA ILE A 171 -10.63 9.62 11.62
C ILE A 171 -11.19 11.01 11.87
N SER A 172 -10.55 11.99 11.22
CA SER A 172 -11.02 13.37 11.28
C SER A 172 -12.34 13.49 10.50
N SER A 173 -13.29 14.15 11.07
CA SER A 173 -14.60 14.35 10.43
C SER A 173 -14.63 15.63 9.62
#